data_6c0b686bab86ed9c097baf656fb9ac0e
#
_entry.id   6c0b686bab86ed9c097baf656fb9ac0e
#
_cell.length_a   1.000
_cell.length_b   1.000
_cell.length_c   1.000
_cell.angle_alpha   90.00
_cell.angle_beta   90.00
_cell.angle_gamma   90.00
#
_symmetry.space_group_name_H-M   'P 1'
#
loop_
_entity.id
_entity.type
_entity.pdbx_description
1 polymer ?
#
loop_
_entity_poly.entity_id
_entity_poly.type
_entity_poly.pdbx_seq_one_letter_code
_entity_poly.pdbx_strand_id
1 'polypeptide(L)'
;MRIPKNFTAIDFETMTAETTSACAVGVVQVNNGVIMQEYYTLIKPIPDDREHTNEFVHGITPAMVENAPNFKKVFPIIAELIGDNTIVCHNRGADIPILESCMRHYRLSGIDTDKNLCTFELTGKSLVDACEEYNISMGCHHNALDDARACANVLLAHSGKIFADVFVMDRKHIAEKKFAPKVKRELLDPLADCDVDNKGTIFFHSNLVITGTFDAYPDRNALAERLQSLGADINKSISGKTTVVVMGQGAGPSKIKKIEDWIAKGHDIKIIRERELIEILENN
;
A
#
# COMPACT_ATOMS: atom_id res chain seq x y z
N MET A 1 6.88 25.23 -16.31
CA MET A 1 7.90 24.36 -15.66
C MET A 1 7.86 23.01 -16.37
N ARG A 2 9.02 22.40 -16.67
CA ARG A 2 9.03 21.08 -17.36
C ARG A 2 8.92 19.99 -16.31
N ILE A 3 7.86 19.20 -16.34
CA ILE A 3 7.66 18.09 -15.41
C ILE A 3 8.66 16.98 -15.70
N PRO A 4 9.39 16.47 -14.71
CA PRO A 4 10.36 15.40 -14.90
C PRO A 4 9.66 14.08 -15.26
N LYS A 5 10.26 13.30 -16.16
CA LYS A 5 9.78 11.95 -16.49
C LYS A 5 10.23 10.90 -15.46
N ASN A 6 11.33 11.18 -14.78
CA ASN A 6 11.88 10.37 -13.72
C ASN A 6 11.83 11.19 -12.43
N PHE A 7 11.18 10.65 -11.41
CA PHE A 7 11.05 11.29 -10.11
C PHE A 7 10.77 10.23 -9.04
N THR A 8 10.89 10.62 -7.80
CA THR A 8 10.53 9.77 -6.67
C THR A 8 9.60 10.55 -5.75
N ALA A 9 8.35 10.11 -5.65
CA ALA A 9 7.40 10.68 -4.71
C ALA A 9 7.68 10.13 -3.31
N ILE A 10 7.57 11.01 -2.30
CA ILE A 10 7.79 10.66 -0.90
C ILE A 10 6.74 11.35 -0.03
N ASP A 11 6.31 10.64 0.99
CA ASP A 11 5.41 11.15 2.03
C ASP A 11 5.81 10.58 3.38
N PHE A 12 5.73 11.39 4.43
CA PHE A 12 6.07 11.01 5.79
C PHE A 12 4.88 11.19 6.73
N GLU A 13 4.70 10.20 7.62
CA GLU A 13 3.92 10.41 8.82
C GLU A 13 4.82 10.74 10.00
N THR A 14 4.37 11.63 10.88
CA THR A 14 5.12 12.04 12.07
C THR A 14 4.35 11.76 13.34
N MET A 15 5.02 11.24 14.37
CA MET A 15 4.41 10.93 15.64
C MET A 15 3.98 12.19 16.40
N THR A 16 4.75 13.28 16.27
CA THR A 16 4.48 14.59 16.91
C THR A 16 4.69 15.71 15.89
N ALA A 17 4.54 16.96 16.29
CA ALA A 17 4.84 18.13 15.46
C ALA A 17 6.34 18.31 15.14
N GLU A 18 7.22 17.54 15.79
CA GLU A 18 8.66 17.62 15.57
C GLU A 18 9.06 16.96 14.25
N THR A 19 9.84 17.65 13.45
CA THR A 19 10.31 17.15 12.14
C THR A 19 11.24 15.94 12.22
N THR A 20 11.77 15.60 13.39
CA THR A 20 12.57 14.38 13.62
C THR A 20 11.72 13.18 14.01
N SER A 21 10.41 13.39 14.26
CA SER A 21 9.51 12.36 14.78
C SER A 21 8.87 11.49 13.67
N ALA A 22 9.53 11.35 12.51
CA ALA A 22 9.05 10.48 11.44
C ALA A 22 8.72 9.07 11.99
N CYS A 23 7.47 8.62 11.81
CA CYS A 23 6.99 7.32 12.26
C CYS A 23 6.61 6.37 11.12
N ALA A 24 6.44 6.89 9.91
CA ALA A 24 6.33 6.09 8.69
C ALA A 24 6.88 6.86 7.49
N VAL A 25 7.20 6.14 6.42
CA VAL A 25 7.55 6.71 5.13
C VAL A 25 6.98 5.86 4.01
N GLY A 26 6.40 6.53 3.01
CA GLY A 26 6.04 5.98 1.72
C GLY A 26 6.93 6.57 0.63
N VAL A 27 7.44 5.73 -0.26
CA VAL A 27 8.32 6.13 -1.36
C VAL A 27 7.84 5.44 -2.64
N VAL A 28 7.64 6.21 -3.70
CA VAL A 28 7.18 5.72 -5.01
C VAL A 28 8.12 6.22 -6.10
N GLN A 29 8.90 5.32 -6.67
CA GLN A 29 9.82 5.64 -7.75
C GLN A 29 9.12 5.54 -9.10
N VAL A 30 9.19 6.63 -9.88
CA VAL A 30 8.64 6.72 -11.22
C VAL A 30 9.78 6.86 -12.23
N ASN A 31 9.78 6.04 -13.28
CA ASN A 31 10.74 6.10 -14.37
C ASN A 31 9.99 6.11 -15.71
N ASN A 32 10.30 7.08 -16.56
CA ASN A 32 9.62 7.33 -17.84
C ASN A 32 8.09 7.41 -17.73
N GLY A 33 7.58 7.95 -16.60
CA GLY A 33 6.15 8.09 -16.34
C GLY A 33 5.45 6.82 -15.85
N VAL A 34 6.21 5.77 -15.49
CA VAL A 34 5.69 4.50 -14.96
C VAL A 34 6.18 4.30 -13.53
N ILE A 35 5.29 3.91 -12.62
CA ILE A 35 5.66 3.50 -11.26
C ILE A 35 6.44 2.20 -11.36
N MET A 36 7.70 2.21 -10.93
CA MET A 36 8.62 1.09 -11.00
C MET A 36 8.76 0.36 -9.68
N GLN A 37 8.84 1.10 -8.59
CA GLN A 37 9.04 0.55 -7.25
C GLN A 37 8.26 1.38 -6.23
N GLU A 38 7.79 0.70 -5.21
CA GLU A 38 7.12 1.28 -4.06
C GLU A 38 7.76 0.70 -2.80
N TYR A 39 7.87 1.54 -1.77
CA TYR A 39 8.41 1.15 -0.48
C TYR A 39 7.63 1.81 0.63
N TYR A 40 7.28 1.03 1.64
CA TYR A 40 6.66 1.50 2.88
C TYR A 40 7.35 0.89 4.08
N THR A 41 7.55 1.67 5.11
CA THR A 41 7.97 1.14 6.41
C THR A 41 7.59 2.08 7.55
N LEU A 42 7.29 1.48 8.69
CA LEU A 42 7.27 2.20 9.95
C LEU A 42 8.69 2.59 10.35
N ILE A 43 8.82 3.70 11.06
CA ILE A 43 10.09 4.24 11.56
C ILE A 43 9.96 4.47 13.06
N LYS A 44 10.97 4.08 13.82
CA LYS A 44 11.04 4.47 15.23
C LYS A 44 11.34 5.96 15.32
N PRO A 45 10.41 6.80 15.85
CA PRO A 45 10.53 8.25 15.85
C PRO A 45 11.61 8.76 16.83
N ILE A 46 12.00 10.03 16.67
CA ILE A 46 12.91 10.75 17.56
C ILE A 46 12.27 12.09 17.94
N PRO A 47 12.21 12.43 19.20
CA PRO A 47 12.48 11.58 20.37
C PRO A 47 11.51 10.40 20.42
N ASP A 48 11.91 9.34 21.15
CA ASP A 48 11.02 8.22 21.48
C ASP A 48 10.01 8.70 22.55
N ASP A 49 9.40 9.82 22.28
CA ASP A 49 8.41 10.47 23.15
C ASP A 49 7.05 9.86 22.86
N ARG A 50 6.34 9.53 23.93
CA ARG A 50 5.04 8.84 23.87
C ARG A 50 3.85 9.78 23.97
N GLU A 51 4.08 11.08 23.97
CA GLU A 51 3.04 12.08 23.81
C GLU A 51 2.64 12.17 22.33
N HIS A 52 1.66 11.37 21.96
CA HIS A 52 1.26 11.18 20.56
C HIS A 52 0.17 12.17 20.21
N THR A 53 0.54 13.24 19.53
CA THR A 53 -0.41 14.24 19.06
C THR A 53 -1.01 13.90 17.70
N ASN A 54 -0.34 13.05 16.88
CA ASN A 54 -0.74 12.77 15.50
C ASN A 54 -1.33 11.36 15.27
N GLU A 55 -1.38 10.49 16.29
CA GLU A 55 -1.96 9.13 16.18
C GLU A 55 -3.40 9.16 15.65
N PHE A 56 -4.19 10.16 16.04
CA PHE A 56 -5.57 10.32 15.60
C PHE A 56 -5.70 10.67 14.11
N VAL A 57 -4.60 11.09 13.45
CA VAL A 57 -4.58 11.42 12.02
C VAL A 57 -4.30 10.17 11.18
N HIS A 58 -3.21 9.44 11.50
CA HIS A 58 -2.70 8.32 10.69
C HIS A 58 -2.86 6.94 11.33
N GLY A 59 -3.36 6.87 12.56
CA GLY A 59 -3.60 5.60 13.27
C GLY A 59 -2.35 4.85 13.75
N ILE A 60 -1.13 5.39 13.51
CA ILE A 60 0.12 4.74 13.94
C ILE A 60 0.31 4.98 15.44
N THR A 61 0.26 3.89 16.21
CA THR A 61 0.43 3.93 17.66
C THR A 61 1.91 3.78 18.04
N PRO A 62 2.30 4.15 19.27
CA PRO A 62 3.65 3.91 19.78
C PRO A 62 4.06 2.46 19.79
N ALA A 63 3.11 1.58 20.10
CA ALA A 63 3.37 0.15 20.12
C ALA A 63 3.78 -0.36 18.74
N MET A 64 3.19 0.18 17.66
CA MET A 64 3.53 -0.19 16.28
C MET A 64 4.96 0.19 15.91
N VAL A 65 5.48 1.30 16.43
CA VAL A 65 6.83 1.79 16.11
C VAL A 65 7.91 1.41 17.11
N GLU A 66 7.54 0.76 18.23
CA GLU A 66 8.48 0.40 19.30
C GLU A 66 9.67 -0.42 18.80
N ASN A 67 9.39 -1.42 17.94
CA ASN A 67 10.37 -2.30 17.34
C ASN A 67 10.72 -1.95 15.89
N ALA A 68 10.18 -0.85 15.37
CA ALA A 68 10.47 -0.40 14.02
C ALA A 68 11.95 0.01 13.85
N PRO A 69 12.51 -0.10 12.64
CA PRO A 69 13.85 0.40 12.36
C PRO A 69 13.90 1.91 12.58
N ASN A 70 15.00 2.43 13.10
CA ASN A 70 15.21 3.87 13.11
C ASN A 70 15.52 4.40 11.71
N PHE A 71 15.40 5.72 11.51
CA PHE A 71 15.61 6.37 10.21
C PHE A 71 16.97 6.03 9.58
N LYS A 72 18.03 5.88 10.39
CA LYS A 72 19.38 5.52 9.89
C LYS A 72 19.40 4.17 9.17
N LYS A 73 18.59 3.21 9.62
CA LYS A 73 18.48 1.87 8.97
C LYS A 73 17.63 1.92 7.71
N VAL A 74 16.63 2.80 7.66
CA VAL A 74 15.71 2.97 6.52
C VAL A 74 16.34 3.82 5.41
N PHE A 75 17.17 4.78 5.76
CA PHE A 75 17.77 5.77 4.87
C PHE A 75 18.46 5.19 3.61
N PRO A 76 19.24 4.11 3.67
CA PRO A 76 19.88 3.57 2.47
C PRO A 76 18.87 3.16 1.38
N ILE A 77 17.71 2.64 1.76
CA ILE A 77 16.66 2.26 0.80
C ILE A 77 16.02 3.52 0.21
N ILE A 78 15.71 4.52 1.04
CA ILE A 78 15.18 5.81 0.59
C ILE A 78 16.17 6.46 -0.38
N ALA A 79 17.45 6.50 -0.03
CA ALA A 79 18.49 7.10 -0.85
C ALA A 79 18.68 6.39 -2.20
N GLU A 80 18.59 5.06 -2.23
CA GLU A 80 18.62 4.26 -3.46
C GLU A 80 17.43 4.56 -4.36
N LEU A 81 16.21 4.63 -3.80
CA LEU A 81 14.99 4.90 -4.57
C LEU A 81 14.95 6.34 -5.09
N ILE A 82 15.50 7.29 -4.34
CA ILE A 82 15.62 8.68 -4.80
C ILE A 82 16.72 8.78 -5.85
N GLY A 83 17.93 8.30 -5.56
CA GLY A 83 19.09 8.43 -6.45
C GLY A 83 19.26 9.88 -6.93
N ASP A 84 19.39 10.06 -8.25
CA ASP A 84 19.45 11.37 -8.89
C ASP A 84 18.09 11.94 -9.30
N ASN A 85 16.99 11.31 -8.89
CA ASN A 85 15.65 11.75 -9.25
C ASN A 85 15.25 13.06 -8.55
N THR A 86 14.28 13.76 -9.14
CA THR A 86 13.59 14.85 -8.44
C THR A 86 12.70 14.27 -7.35
N ILE A 87 12.79 14.78 -6.14
CA ILE A 87 11.88 14.41 -5.04
C ILE A 87 10.54 15.12 -5.29
N VAL A 88 9.44 14.37 -5.18
CA VAL A 88 8.09 14.93 -5.34
C VAL A 88 7.33 14.72 -4.05
N CYS A 89 6.73 15.79 -3.53
CA CYS A 89 5.88 15.76 -2.33
C CYS A 89 4.57 16.46 -2.63
N HIS A 90 3.52 16.15 -1.88
CA HIS A 90 2.30 16.95 -1.99
C HIS A 90 2.37 18.24 -1.17
N ASN A 91 3.09 18.22 -0.06
CA ASN A 91 3.42 19.40 0.73
C ASN A 91 4.92 19.40 1.06
N ARG A 92 5.74 19.93 0.15
CA ARG A 92 7.21 19.95 0.37
C ARG A 92 7.62 20.72 1.64
N GLY A 93 6.77 21.61 2.13
CA GLY A 93 6.98 22.34 3.39
C GLY A 93 6.89 21.45 4.62
N ALA A 94 6.36 20.24 4.51
CA ALA A 94 6.35 19.21 5.56
C ALA A 94 7.43 18.15 5.29
N ASP A 95 7.37 17.46 4.17
CA ASP A 95 8.19 16.26 3.90
C ASP A 95 9.68 16.56 3.78
N ILE A 96 10.06 17.65 3.08
CA ILE A 96 11.47 17.99 2.93
C ILE A 96 12.13 18.33 4.27
N PRO A 97 11.56 19.19 5.14
CA PRO A 97 12.09 19.44 6.48
C PRO A 97 12.18 18.18 7.36
N ILE A 98 11.25 17.22 7.22
CA ILE A 98 11.31 15.95 7.95
C ILE A 98 12.51 15.14 7.46
N LEU A 99 12.66 14.96 6.15
CA LEU A 99 13.80 14.27 5.55
C LEU A 99 15.13 14.88 6.00
N GLU A 100 15.28 16.20 5.88
CA GLU A 100 16.49 16.93 6.25
C GLU A 100 16.80 16.84 7.74
N SER A 101 15.78 16.97 8.59
CA SER A 101 15.96 16.92 10.05
C SER A 101 16.41 15.53 10.49
N CYS A 102 15.82 14.48 9.93
CA CYS A 102 16.23 13.11 10.18
C CYS A 102 17.65 12.84 9.65
N MET A 103 17.98 13.31 8.43
CA MET A 103 19.33 13.20 7.88
C MET A 103 20.36 13.91 8.77
N ARG A 104 20.07 15.14 9.20
CA ARG A 104 20.94 15.93 10.07
C ARG A 104 21.16 15.25 11.43
N HIS A 105 20.09 14.73 12.04
CA HIS A 105 20.17 14.04 13.33
C HIS A 105 21.10 12.83 13.27
N TYR A 106 20.99 12.02 12.21
CA TYR A 106 21.81 10.82 12.03
C TYR A 106 23.13 11.06 11.28
N ARG A 107 23.44 12.31 10.93
CA ARG A 107 24.63 12.70 10.14
C ARG A 107 24.74 11.94 8.82
N LEU A 108 23.62 11.86 8.11
CA LEU A 108 23.48 11.21 6.79
C LEU A 108 23.58 12.26 5.68
N SER A 109 24.03 11.82 4.50
CA SER A 109 24.15 12.63 3.30
C SER A 109 23.94 11.77 2.05
N GLY A 110 23.84 12.39 0.88
CA GLY A 110 23.72 11.69 -0.39
C GLY A 110 22.37 11.88 -1.09
N ILE A 111 21.44 12.64 -0.49
CA ILE A 111 20.20 13.06 -1.13
C ILE A 111 20.28 14.58 -1.35
N ASP A 112 20.00 15.01 -2.59
CA ASP A 112 19.86 16.43 -2.94
C ASP A 112 18.41 16.85 -2.70
N THR A 113 18.14 17.45 -1.53
CA THR A 113 16.81 17.91 -1.14
C THR A 113 16.39 19.21 -1.83
N ASP A 114 17.31 19.96 -2.44
CA ASP A 114 16.99 21.15 -3.22
C ASP A 114 16.30 20.79 -4.55
N LYS A 115 16.56 19.59 -5.06
CA LYS A 115 15.95 19.06 -6.26
C LYS A 115 14.58 18.47 -5.97
N ASN A 116 13.63 19.31 -5.64
CA ASN A 116 12.29 18.91 -5.28
C ASN A 116 11.19 19.62 -6.09
N LEU A 117 9.97 19.07 -6.05
CA LEU A 117 8.75 19.57 -6.68
C LEU A 117 7.55 19.31 -5.78
N CYS A 118 6.65 20.29 -5.68
CA CYS A 118 5.47 20.23 -4.84
C CYS A 118 4.21 20.16 -5.69
N THR A 119 3.43 19.08 -5.58
CA THR A 119 2.16 18.95 -6.32
C THR A 119 1.07 19.86 -5.77
N PHE A 120 1.11 20.22 -4.48
CA PHE A 120 0.24 21.26 -3.94
C PHE A 120 0.46 22.62 -4.61
N GLU A 121 1.72 23.03 -4.79
CA GLU A 121 2.02 24.29 -5.48
C GLU A 121 1.64 24.27 -6.96
N LEU A 122 1.68 23.11 -7.61
CA LEU A 122 1.28 22.95 -9.01
C LEU A 122 -0.22 23.00 -9.18
N THR A 123 -0.98 22.39 -8.29
CA THR A 123 -2.42 22.23 -8.41
C THR A 123 -3.21 23.30 -7.66
N GLY A 124 -2.63 23.86 -6.59
CA GLY A 124 -3.31 24.76 -5.65
C GLY A 124 -4.39 24.06 -4.82
N LYS A 125 -4.38 22.73 -4.74
CA LYS A 125 -5.43 21.89 -4.13
C LYS A 125 -4.86 20.96 -3.09
N SER A 126 -5.70 20.54 -2.11
CA SER A 126 -5.34 19.42 -1.23
C SER A 126 -5.10 18.14 -2.05
N LEU A 127 -4.44 17.13 -1.47
CA LEU A 127 -4.20 15.86 -2.17
C LEU A 127 -5.52 15.18 -2.54
N VAL A 128 -6.50 15.20 -1.63
CA VAL A 128 -7.85 14.67 -1.86
C VAL A 128 -8.51 15.35 -3.05
N ASP A 129 -8.59 16.70 -3.04
CA ASP A 129 -9.24 17.46 -4.11
C ASP A 129 -8.53 17.31 -5.46
N ALA A 130 -7.19 17.18 -5.44
CA ALA A 130 -6.40 16.92 -6.64
C ALA A 130 -6.66 15.51 -7.19
N CYS A 131 -6.77 14.50 -6.32
CA CYS A 131 -7.14 13.15 -6.73
C CYS A 131 -8.55 13.09 -7.33
N GLU A 132 -9.50 13.77 -6.72
CA GLU A 132 -10.86 13.86 -7.26
C GLU A 132 -10.88 14.52 -8.65
N GLU A 133 -10.20 15.66 -8.82
CA GLU A 133 -10.13 16.36 -10.11
C GLU A 133 -9.56 15.51 -11.23
N TYR A 134 -8.51 14.74 -10.94
CA TYR A 134 -7.83 13.87 -11.91
C TYR A 134 -8.41 12.45 -11.97
N ASN A 135 -9.48 12.16 -11.21
CA ASN A 135 -10.09 10.83 -11.11
C ASN A 135 -9.08 9.74 -10.72
N ILE A 136 -8.25 10.04 -9.72
CA ILE A 136 -7.23 9.17 -9.15
C ILE A 136 -7.78 8.52 -7.88
N SER A 137 -7.66 7.19 -7.76
CA SER A 137 -7.94 6.50 -6.51
C SER A 137 -6.84 6.80 -5.51
N MET A 138 -7.21 7.34 -4.35
CA MET A 138 -6.26 7.79 -3.34
C MET A 138 -5.80 6.67 -2.40
N GLY A 139 -6.58 5.60 -2.23
CA GLY A 139 -6.34 4.61 -1.18
C GLY A 139 -6.74 5.13 0.21
N CYS A 140 -6.02 4.73 1.25
CA CYS A 140 -6.24 5.21 2.62
C CYS A 140 -5.49 6.53 2.83
N HIS A 141 -6.22 7.64 2.98
CA HIS A 141 -5.61 8.93 3.32
C HIS A 141 -4.92 8.87 4.70
N HIS A 142 -3.76 9.52 4.81
CA HIS A 142 -2.84 9.42 5.94
C HIS A 142 -2.17 8.04 6.10
N ASN A 143 -2.08 7.28 5.01
CA ASN A 143 -1.13 6.22 4.86
C ASN A 143 0.01 6.73 3.96
N ALA A 144 1.22 6.82 4.47
CA ALA A 144 2.35 7.43 3.76
C ALA A 144 2.61 6.84 2.35
N LEU A 145 2.37 5.53 2.14
CA LEU A 145 2.54 4.93 0.81
C LEU A 145 1.40 5.32 -0.14
N ASP A 146 0.16 5.29 0.34
CA ASP A 146 -0.99 5.65 -0.49
C ASP A 146 -0.94 7.14 -0.86
N ASP A 147 -0.52 8.01 0.07
CA ASP A 147 -0.36 9.44 -0.17
C ASP A 147 0.81 9.73 -1.12
N ALA A 148 1.96 9.05 -0.98
CA ALA A 148 3.05 9.13 -1.95
C ALA A 148 2.64 8.63 -3.35
N ARG A 149 1.84 7.56 -3.43
CA ARG A 149 1.31 7.03 -4.70
C ARG A 149 0.32 8.00 -5.32
N ALA A 150 -0.58 8.57 -4.53
CA ALA A 150 -1.52 9.58 -4.97
C ALA A 150 -0.78 10.82 -5.49
N CYS A 151 0.23 11.31 -4.75
CA CYS A 151 1.09 12.41 -5.15
C CYS A 151 1.79 12.14 -6.51
N ALA A 152 2.35 10.94 -6.71
CA ALA A 152 2.97 10.54 -7.97
C ALA A 152 1.95 10.58 -9.12
N ASN A 153 0.76 10.00 -8.92
CA ASN A 153 -0.30 9.96 -9.93
C ASN A 153 -0.84 11.36 -10.23
N VAL A 154 -0.98 12.24 -9.24
CA VAL A 154 -1.36 13.65 -9.45
C VAL A 154 -0.35 14.34 -10.36
N LEU A 155 0.95 14.17 -10.14
CA LEU A 155 1.97 14.76 -11.00
C LEU A 155 1.91 14.22 -12.43
N LEU A 156 1.72 12.91 -12.60
CA LEU A 156 1.57 12.25 -13.90
C LEU A 156 0.34 12.78 -14.63
N ALA A 157 -0.82 12.84 -13.98
CA ALA A 157 -2.06 13.35 -14.55
C ALA A 157 -1.97 14.84 -14.90
N HIS A 158 -1.39 15.67 -14.03
CA HIS A 158 -1.18 17.10 -14.26
C HIS A 158 -0.29 17.35 -15.49
N SER A 159 0.64 16.46 -15.78
CA SER A 159 1.50 16.57 -16.96
C SER A 159 0.76 16.40 -18.30
N GLY A 160 -0.42 15.83 -18.30
CA GLY A 160 -1.32 15.62 -19.46
C GLY A 160 -0.78 14.74 -20.57
N LYS A 161 0.54 14.72 -20.77
CA LYS A 161 1.21 13.95 -21.82
C LYS A 161 1.68 12.57 -21.36
N ILE A 162 2.04 12.45 -20.09
CA ILE A 162 2.60 11.21 -19.52
C ILE A 162 1.47 10.22 -19.20
N PHE A 163 0.28 10.72 -18.83
CA PHE A 163 -0.86 9.85 -18.55
C PHE A 163 -1.36 9.08 -19.78
N ALA A 164 -1.35 9.73 -20.95
CA ALA A 164 -1.70 9.06 -22.20
C ALA A 164 -0.67 8.01 -22.62
N ASP A 165 0.63 8.27 -22.38
CA ASP A 165 1.72 7.35 -22.68
C ASP A 165 1.75 6.16 -21.72
N VAL A 166 1.43 6.37 -20.43
CA VAL A 166 1.32 5.30 -19.41
C VAL A 166 0.17 4.34 -19.74
N PHE A 167 -0.98 4.86 -20.17
CA PHE A 167 -2.12 4.02 -20.57
C PHE A 167 -1.84 3.16 -21.81
N VAL A 168 -1.02 3.67 -22.75
CA VAL A 168 -0.62 2.93 -23.96
C VAL A 168 0.50 1.92 -23.65
N MET A 169 1.43 2.26 -22.73
CA MET A 169 2.51 1.34 -22.32
C MET A 169 2.00 0.18 -21.50
N ASP A 170 0.99 0.39 -20.66
CA ASP A 170 0.40 -0.69 -19.86
C ASP A 170 -0.21 -1.79 -20.74
N ARG A 171 -0.83 -1.43 -21.88
CA ARG A 171 -1.32 -2.40 -22.87
C ARG A 171 -0.21 -3.15 -23.59
N LYS A 172 0.96 -2.54 -23.83
CA LYS A 172 2.13 -3.20 -24.43
C LYS A 172 2.87 -4.08 -23.42
N HIS A 173 3.01 -3.63 -22.17
CA HIS A 173 3.65 -4.40 -21.12
C HIS A 173 2.84 -5.63 -20.68
N ILE A 174 1.50 -5.58 -20.75
CA ILE A 174 0.66 -6.77 -20.55
C ILE A 174 0.93 -7.84 -21.60
N ALA A 175 1.27 -7.46 -22.83
CA ALA A 175 1.63 -8.40 -23.88
C ALA A 175 3.05 -8.99 -23.70
N GLU A 176 4.00 -8.23 -23.14
CA GLU A 176 5.38 -8.66 -22.91
C GLU A 176 5.59 -9.39 -21.59
N LYS A 177 4.77 -9.12 -20.55
CA LYS A 177 4.80 -9.87 -19.27
C LYS A 177 4.44 -11.36 -19.36
N LYS A 178 4.04 -11.86 -20.54
CA LYS A 178 3.87 -13.31 -20.74
C LYS A 178 5.18 -14.12 -20.64
N PHE A 179 6.35 -13.48 -20.63
CA PHE A 179 7.66 -14.13 -20.58
C PHE A 179 8.53 -13.72 -19.38
N ALA A 180 8.04 -12.92 -18.42
CA ALA A 180 8.77 -12.73 -17.19
C ALA A 180 8.75 -14.03 -16.36
N PRO A 181 9.89 -14.46 -15.78
CA PRO A 181 9.90 -15.63 -14.91
C PRO A 181 8.87 -15.39 -13.78
N LYS A 182 8.02 -16.38 -13.53
CA LYS A 182 7.05 -16.34 -12.43
C LYS A 182 7.83 -16.11 -11.13
N VAL A 183 7.86 -14.89 -10.65
CA VAL A 183 8.27 -14.60 -9.28
C VAL A 183 7.34 -15.43 -8.41
N LYS A 184 7.89 -16.35 -7.62
CA LYS A 184 7.12 -17.07 -6.62
C LYS A 184 6.56 -16.02 -5.68
N ARG A 185 5.25 -15.78 -5.76
CA ARG A 185 4.57 -14.93 -4.78
C ARG A 185 4.75 -15.58 -3.42
N GLU A 186 5.40 -14.90 -2.54
CA GLU A 186 5.29 -15.17 -1.12
C GLU A 186 3.82 -14.99 -0.75
N LEU A 187 3.31 -15.88 0.11
CA LEU A 187 2.00 -15.72 0.72
C LEU A 187 2.06 -14.39 1.49
N LEU A 188 1.00 -13.61 1.41
CA LEU A 188 0.85 -12.47 2.30
C LEU A 188 0.84 -13.03 3.73
N ASP A 189 1.77 -12.58 4.56
CA ASP A 189 1.76 -12.95 5.98
C ASP A 189 0.50 -12.36 6.63
N PRO A 190 -0.13 -13.09 7.57
CA PRO A 190 -1.30 -12.59 8.29
C PRO A 190 -1.00 -11.23 8.94
N LEU A 191 -1.95 -10.30 8.86
CA LEU A 191 -1.82 -9.03 9.55
C LEU A 191 -1.83 -9.22 11.06
N ALA A 192 -1.10 -8.37 11.78
CA ALA A 192 -1.25 -8.28 13.22
C ALA A 192 -2.65 -7.76 13.58
N ASP A 193 -3.20 -8.17 14.72
CA ASP A 193 -4.56 -7.79 15.14
C ASP A 193 -4.78 -6.27 15.21
N CYS A 194 -3.73 -5.49 15.46
CA CYS A 194 -3.79 -4.02 15.47
C CYS A 194 -4.04 -3.42 14.09
N ASP A 195 -3.68 -4.13 13.02
CA ASP A 195 -3.74 -3.67 11.63
C ASP A 195 -5.01 -4.15 10.91
N VAL A 196 -5.94 -4.76 11.63
CA VAL A 196 -7.21 -5.28 11.08
C VAL A 196 -8.30 -4.21 11.15
N ASP A 197 -8.89 -3.86 10.00
CA ASP A 197 -9.90 -2.82 9.86
C ASP A 197 -11.16 -3.08 10.71
N ASN A 198 -11.65 -4.32 10.71
CA ASN A 198 -12.84 -4.71 11.48
C ASN A 198 -12.72 -6.15 12.02
N LYS A 199 -12.55 -6.26 13.35
CA LYS A 199 -12.46 -7.54 14.06
C LYS A 199 -13.80 -8.26 14.27
N GLY A 200 -14.91 -7.60 13.95
CA GLY A 200 -16.26 -8.16 14.06
C GLY A 200 -16.67 -9.01 12.87
N THR A 201 -15.82 -9.17 11.86
CA THR A 201 -16.14 -9.94 10.65
C THR A 201 -15.84 -11.42 10.82
N ILE A 202 -16.49 -12.25 10.02
CA ILE A 202 -16.20 -13.69 9.92
C ILE A 202 -14.78 -13.96 9.38
N PHE A 203 -14.14 -12.95 8.79
CA PHE A 203 -12.81 -13.07 8.23
C PHE A 203 -11.71 -12.93 9.28
N PHE A 204 -12.02 -12.29 10.41
CA PHE A 204 -11.05 -12.10 11.49
C PHE A 204 -10.57 -13.45 12.03
N HIS A 205 -9.25 -13.67 12.06
CA HIS A 205 -8.58 -14.92 12.42
C HIS A 205 -9.01 -16.16 11.61
N SER A 206 -9.60 -15.95 10.42
CA SER A 206 -9.98 -17.07 9.54
C SER A 206 -8.80 -17.56 8.69
N ASN A 207 -8.65 -18.87 8.57
CA ASN A 207 -7.81 -19.50 7.55
C ASN A 207 -8.63 -19.61 6.25
N LEU A 208 -8.39 -18.70 5.30
CA LEU A 208 -9.26 -18.47 4.16
C LEU A 208 -8.65 -18.96 2.84
N VAL A 209 -9.45 -19.57 2.01
CA VAL A 209 -9.08 -19.93 0.63
C VAL A 209 -10.07 -19.29 -0.34
N ILE A 210 -9.53 -18.57 -1.33
CA ILE A 210 -10.33 -18.01 -2.44
C ILE A 210 -10.30 -18.99 -3.62
N THR A 211 -11.45 -19.30 -4.23
CA THR A 211 -11.54 -20.17 -5.40
C THR A 211 -12.62 -19.71 -6.37
N GLY A 212 -12.42 -19.95 -7.67
CA GLY A 212 -13.33 -19.48 -8.73
C GLY A 212 -13.03 -18.05 -9.18
N THR A 213 -13.93 -17.48 -9.99
CA THR A 213 -13.92 -16.10 -10.49
C THR A 213 -15.09 -15.34 -9.91
N PHE A 214 -14.95 -14.03 -9.79
CA PHE A 214 -15.94 -13.13 -9.18
C PHE A 214 -16.23 -12.00 -10.15
N ASP A 215 -17.49 -11.73 -10.40
CA ASP A 215 -17.91 -10.65 -11.31
C ASP A 215 -17.75 -9.28 -10.64
N ALA A 216 -18.08 -9.17 -9.34
CA ALA A 216 -17.90 -7.94 -8.57
C ALA A 216 -16.44 -7.66 -8.19
N TYR A 217 -15.59 -8.69 -8.15
CA TYR A 217 -14.18 -8.61 -7.78
C TYR A 217 -13.31 -9.32 -8.81
N PRO A 218 -13.16 -8.77 -10.03
CA PRO A 218 -12.43 -9.43 -11.12
C PRO A 218 -10.92 -9.53 -10.82
N ASP A 219 -10.36 -8.62 -10.02
CA ASP A 219 -9.01 -8.74 -9.49
C ASP A 219 -9.00 -9.54 -8.20
N ARG A 220 -8.58 -10.78 -8.32
CA ARG A 220 -8.48 -11.71 -7.20
C ARG A 220 -7.44 -11.31 -6.16
N ASN A 221 -6.45 -10.51 -6.53
CA ASN A 221 -5.42 -10.05 -5.60
C ASN A 221 -5.97 -8.91 -4.75
N ALA A 222 -6.65 -7.96 -5.36
CA ALA A 222 -7.35 -6.90 -4.64
C ALA A 222 -8.39 -7.49 -3.67
N LEU A 223 -9.12 -8.53 -4.09
CA LEU A 223 -10.02 -9.26 -3.19
C LEU A 223 -9.26 -9.92 -2.02
N ALA A 224 -8.11 -10.55 -2.29
CA ALA A 224 -7.31 -11.18 -1.24
C ALA A 224 -6.78 -10.13 -0.23
N GLU A 225 -6.29 -8.99 -0.71
CA GLU A 225 -5.82 -7.88 0.12
C GLU A 225 -6.98 -7.32 0.98
N ARG A 226 -8.16 -7.11 0.38
CA ARG A 226 -9.34 -6.65 1.13
C ARG A 226 -9.76 -7.63 2.22
N LEU A 227 -9.75 -8.93 1.95
CA LEU A 227 -10.07 -9.95 2.96
C LEU A 227 -8.99 -10.05 4.04
N GLN A 228 -7.73 -9.82 3.68
CA GLN A 228 -6.64 -9.75 4.64
C GLN A 228 -6.77 -8.53 5.54
N SER A 229 -7.18 -7.36 5.04
CA SER A 229 -7.43 -6.18 5.87
C SER A 229 -8.54 -6.41 6.91
N LEU A 230 -9.42 -7.38 6.66
CA LEU A 230 -10.43 -7.85 7.61
C LEU A 230 -9.94 -9.01 8.51
N GLY A 231 -8.64 -9.29 8.50
CA GLY A 231 -7.97 -10.25 9.39
C GLY A 231 -7.97 -11.70 8.91
N ALA A 232 -8.19 -11.95 7.60
CA ALA A 232 -8.07 -13.29 7.04
C ALA A 232 -6.61 -13.68 6.77
N ASP A 233 -6.25 -14.91 7.13
CA ASP A 233 -5.03 -15.59 6.68
C ASP A 233 -5.30 -16.27 5.33
N ILE A 234 -4.75 -15.69 4.24
CA ILE A 234 -5.05 -16.14 2.88
C ILE A 234 -4.16 -17.30 2.46
N ASN A 235 -4.79 -18.44 2.23
CA ASN A 235 -4.12 -19.70 1.92
C ASN A 235 -4.31 -20.13 0.45
N LYS A 236 -3.29 -20.75 -0.16
CA LYS A 236 -3.33 -21.25 -1.55
C LYS A 236 -4.15 -22.53 -1.72
N SER A 237 -4.21 -23.36 -0.69
CA SER A 237 -4.79 -24.68 -0.73
C SER A 237 -5.67 -24.98 0.46
N ILE A 238 -6.71 -25.78 0.24
CA ILE A 238 -7.60 -26.25 1.30
C ILE A 238 -6.88 -27.32 2.12
N SER A 239 -6.91 -27.16 3.43
CA SER A 239 -6.30 -28.05 4.41
C SER A 239 -7.18 -28.20 5.66
N GLY A 240 -6.80 -29.06 6.62
CA GLY A 240 -7.53 -29.19 7.88
C GLY A 240 -7.53 -27.93 8.76
N LYS A 241 -6.80 -26.88 8.39
CA LYS A 241 -6.84 -25.58 9.07
C LYS A 241 -7.81 -24.60 8.43
N THR A 242 -8.32 -24.89 7.22
CA THR A 242 -9.21 -23.97 6.50
C THR A 242 -10.54 -23.84 7.25
N THR A 243 -10.91 -22.61 7.58
CA THR A 243 -12.16 -22.27 8.28
C THR A 243 -13.16 -21.57 7.37
N VAL A 244 -12.67 -20.84 6.35
CA VAL A 244 -13.51 -20.11 5.40
C VAL A 244 -13.07 -20.37 3.97
N VAL A 245 -14.02 -20.58 3.08
CA VAL A 245 -13.79 -20.63 1.64
C VAL A 245 -14.67 -19.59 0.95
N VAL A 246 -14.03 -18.62 0.29
CA VAL A 246 -14.72 -17.68 -0.59
C VAL A 246 -14.76 -18.29 -1.99
N MET A 247 -15.99 -18.64 -2.43
CA MET A 247 -16.24 -19.41 -3.64
C MET A 247 -16.99 -18.60 -4.69
N GLY A 248 -16.30 -18.22 -5.76
CA GLY A 248 -16.87 -17.62 -6.96
C GLY A 248 -17.33 -18.65 -7.99
N GLN A 249 -17.63 -18.17 -9.19
CA GLN A 249 -18.04 -19.02 -10.31
C GLN A 249 -16.88 -19.86 -10.83
N GLY A 250 -17.18 -21.03 -11.40
CA GLY A 250 -16.17 -21.90 -12.03
C GLY A 250 -15.10 -22.44 -11.08
N ALA A 251 -15.41 -22.59 -9.79
CA ALA A 251 -14.48 -23.22 -8.84
C ALA A 251 -14.11 -24.63 -9.33
N GLY A 252 -12.78 -24.90 -9.39
CA GLY A 252 -12.28 -26.16 -9.95
C GLY A 252 -12.74 -27.40 -9.18
N PRO A 253 -13.14 -28.49 -9.87
CA PRO A 253 -13.73 -29.69 -9.25
C PRO A 253 -12.82 -30.34 -8.20
N SER A 254 -11.52 -30.26 -8.38
CA SER A 254 -10.54 -30.77 -7.41
C SER A 254 -10.54 -30.02 -6.07
N LYS A 255 -10.86 -28.71 -6.09
CA LYS A 255 -10.98 -27.91 -4.86
C LYS A 255 -12.32 -28.18 -4.18
N ILE A 256 -13.41 -28.29 -4.96
CA ILE A 256 -14.74 -28.63 -4.43
C ILE A 256 -14.66 -29.97 -3.71
N LYS A 257 -14.09 -30.99 -4.34
CA LYS A 257 -13.92 -32.31 -3.72
C LYS A 257 -13.11 -32.24 -2.42
N LYS A 258 -12.04 -31.45 -2.36
CA LYS A 258 -11.26 -31.26 -1.12
C LYS A 258 -12.07 -30.62 0.00
N ILE A 259 -12.93 -29.66 -0.32
CA ILE A 259 -13.83 -29.02 0.66
C ILE A 259 -14.78 -30.08 1.23
N GLU A 260 -15.45 -30.83 0.34
CA GLU A 260 -16.36 -31.91 0.71
C GLU A 260 -15.68 -32.99 1.57
N ASP A 261 -14.47 -33.42 1.19
CA ASP A 261 -13.65 -34.39 1.93
C ASP A 261 -13.32 -33.92 3.36
N TRP A 262 -13.02 -32.61 3.54
CA TRP A 262 -12.73 -32.06 4.87
C TRP A 262 -13.98 -31.87 5.71
N ILE A 263 -15.10 -31.44 5.12
CA ILE A 263 -16.41 -31.35 5.80
C ILE A 263 -16.85 -32.75 6.25
N ALA A 264 -16.70 -33.79 5.40
CA ALA A 264 -17.03 -35.16 5.73
C ALA A 264 -16.16 -35.73 6.89
N LYS A 265 -14.95 -35.16 7.11
CA LYS A 265 -14.08 -35.48 8.25
C LYS A 265 -14.43 -34.71 9.53
N GLY A 266 -15.51 -33.91 9.50
CA GLY A 266 -15.97 -33.15 10.67
C GLY A 266 -15.33 -31.77 10.84
N HIS A 267 -14.65 -31.23 9.81
CA HIS A 267 -14.16 -29.86 9.86
C HIS A 267 -15.28 -28.87 9.54
N ASP A 268 -15.39 -27.80 10.34
CA ASP A 268 -16.36 -26.73 10.13
C ASP A 268 -15.76 -25.71 9.14
N ILE A 269 -16.14 -25.83 7.86
CA ILE A 269 -15.71 -24.92 6.80
C ILE A 269 -16.90 -24.11 6.33
N LYS A 270 -16.87 -22.78 6.58
CA LYS A 270 -17.90 -21.90 6.05
C LYS A 270 -17.60 -21.54 4.60
N ILE A 271 -18.56 -21.77 3.71
CA ILE A 271 -18.48 -21.42 2.30
C ILE A 271 -19.26 -20.13 2.09
N ILE A 272 -18.56 -19.06 1.67
CA ILE A 272 -19.14 -17.76 1.35
C ILE A 272 -19.17 -17.62 -0.17
N ARG A 273 -20.37 -17.43 -0.74
CA ARG A 273 -20.56 -17.18 -2.16
C ARG A 273 -20.53 -15.69 -2.46
N GLU A 274 -20.34 -15.33 -3.73
CA GLU A 274 -20.15 -13.95 -4.17
C GLU A 274 -21.23 -12.98 -3.65
N ARG A 275 -22.50 -13.36 -3.67
CA ARG A 275 -23.58 -12.53 -3.15
C ARG A 275 -23.42 -12.22 -1.65
N GLU A 276 -23.16 -13.26 -0.86
CA GLU A 276 -22.92 -13.12 0.59
C GLU A 276 -21.64 -12.33 0.86
N LEU A 277 -20.60 -12.51 0.02
CA LEU A 277 -19.36 -11.78 0.10
C LEU A 277 -19.59 -10.26 -0.10
N ILE A 278 -20.36 -9.89 -1.12
CA ILE A 278 -20.71 -8.48 -1.39
C ILE A 278 -21.43 -7.89 -0.17
N GLU A 279 -22.46 -8.55 0.33
CA GLU A 279 -23.23 -8.11 1.51
C GLU A 279 -22.32 -7.89 2.74
N ILE A 280 -21.33 -8.77 2.96
CA ILE A 280 -20.38 -8.63 4.08
C ILE A 280 -19.44 -7.45 3.84
N LEU A 281 -18.88 -7.30 2.61
CA LEU A 281 -17.90 -6.27 2.32
C LEU A 281 -18.49 -4.86 2.21
N GLU A 282 -19.77 -4.73 1.86
CA GLU A 282 -20.48 -3.43 1.83
C GLU A 282 -20.87 -2.95 3.23
N ASN A 283 -20.94 -3.84 4.22
CA ASN A 283 -21.29 -3.51 5.60
C ASN A 283 -20.06 -3.36 6.52
N ASN A 284 -18.85 -3.47 5.97
CA ASN A 284 -17.58 -3.39 6.68
C ASN A 284 -16.52 -2.63 5.88
#